data_56d3552fdd267e3f3f4599101015620b
#
_entry.id   56d3552fdd267e3f3f4599101015620b
#
_cell.length_a   1.000
_cell.length_b   1.000
_cell.length_c   1.000
_cell.angle_alpha   90.00
_cell.angle_beta   90.00
_cell.angle_gamma   90.00
#
_symmetry.space_group_name_H-M   'P 1'
#
loop_
_entity.id
_entity.type
_entity.pdbx_description
1 polymer ?
#
loop_
_entity_poly.entity_id
_entity_poly.type
_entity_poly.pdbx_seq_one_letter_code
_entity_poly.pdbx_strand_id
1 'polypeptide(L)'
;ALTVEMSAGAYQPPAGEQARAIVVTPGTDDIPAMPTATPSLEARYSTGFQTHMPMEPLNATARCDGDRCEIWVGHQKPHEVVAAVAARLDLAPDRVVVHPLPMGGGFGGREQAAFAVEAAVLARELRGTPVQVFWTRADDLGHSTYHPASRHLLQGWLDAKGRLAAWRHRVASPSIEIQWGRSFHSVGKAEATGAWNLPYTCANVRVEYA
;
A
#
# COMPACT_ATOMS: atom_id res chain seq x y z
N ALA A 1 -14.45 -18.21 -10.88
CA ALA A 1 -14.50 -17.29 -9.72
C ALA A 1 -13.47 -17.77 -8.71
N LEU A 2 -12.55 -16.92 -8.30
CA LEU A 2 -11.63 -17.21 -7.20
C LEU A 2 -12.45 -17.02 -5.92
N THR A 3 -12.86 -18.09 -5.27
CA THR A 3 -13.52 -18.00 -3.97
C THR A 3 -12.43 -17.77 -2.93
N VAL A 4 -12.45 -16.63 -2.26
CA VAL A 4 -11.57 -16.35 -1.13
C VAL A 4 -12.34 -16.77 0.12
N GLU A 5 -11.99 -17.91 0.70
CA GLU A 5 -12.39 -18.23 2.06
C GLU A 5 -11.47 -17.46 3.02
N MET A 6 -12.00 -16.44 3.64
CA MET A 6 -11.31 -15.68 4.67
C MET A 6 -11.85 -16.12 6.04
N SER A 7 -10.94 -16.35 6.98
CA SER A 7 -11.29 -16.66 8.38
C SER A 7 -12.02 -15.49 9.05
N ALA A 8 -12.77 -15.79 10.11
CA ALA A 8 -13.63 -14.86 10.85
C ALA A 8 -12.90 -13.52 11.20
N GLY A 9 -13.47 -12.40 10.76
CA GLY A 9 -12.92 -11.05 10.93
C GLY A 9 -12.59 -10.32 9.63
N ALA A 10 -12.66 -10.99 8.49
CA ALA A 10 -12.43 -10.36 7.20
C ALA A 10 -13.62 -9.52 6.74
N TYR A 11 -13.32 -8.39 6.10
CA TYR A 11 -14.30 -7.56 5.42
C TYR A 11 -15.18 -8.42 4.50
N GLN A 12 -16.48 -8.38 4.72
CA GLN A 12 -17.47 -8.91 3.79
C GLN A 12 -18.01 -7.74 2.97
N PRO A 13 -17.85 -7.77 1.63
CA PRO A 13 -18.49 -6.75 0.80
C PRO A 13 -20.00 -6.77 0.99
N PRO A 14 -20.69 -5.62 0.84
CA PRO A 14 -22.15 -5.55 0.91
C PRO A 14 -22.81 -6.59 0.01
N ALA A 15 -23.90 -7.20 0.47
CA ALA A 15 -24.64 -8.18 -0.30
C ALA A 15 -25.08 -7.59 -1.65
N GLY A 16 -24.59 -8.15 -2.75
CA GLY A 16 -24.86 -7.70 -4.12
C GLY A 16 -23.66 -7.22 -4.91
N GLU A 17 -22.53 -6.90 -4.29
CA GLU A 17 -21.27 -6.66 -4.99
C GLU A 17 -20.52 -7.98 -5.15
N GLN A 18 -20.73 -8.65 -6.27
CA GLN A 18 -19.78 -9.68 -6.70
C GLN A 18 -18.43 -9.01 -6.95
N ALA A 19 -17.37 -9.51 -6.32
CA ALA A 19 -16.02 -9.07 -6.57
C ALA A 19 -15.75 -9.11 -8.09
N ARG A 20 -15.83 -7.96 -8.74
CA ARG A 20 -15.52 -7.85 -10.17
C ARG A 20 -14.02 -7.83 -10.28
N ALA A 21 -13.46 -8.85 -10.92
CA ALA A 21 -12.06 -8.81 -11.29
C ALA A 21 -11.82 -7.61 -12.21
N ILE A 22 -11.01 -6.67 -11.76
CA ILE A 22 -10.61 -5.52 -12.57
C ILE A 22 -9.37 -5.97 -13.35
N VAL A 23 -9.41 -5.76 -14.65
CA VAL A 23 -8.30 -6.10 -15.54
C VAL A 23 -7.40 -4.90 -15.69
N VAL A 24 -6.14 -5.06 -15.36
CA VAL A 24 -5.09 -4.06 -15.56
C VAL A 24 -4.17 -4.60 -16.65
N THR A 25 -4.18 -3.96 -17.82
CA THR A 25 -3.24 -4.29 -18.90
C THR A 25 -2.21 -3.18 -19.05
N PRO A 26 -0.91 -3.52 -19.20
CA PRO A 26 0.10 -2.50 -19.41
C PRO A 26 -0.08 -1.81 -20.78
N GLY A 27 -0.31 -0.50 -20.77
CA GLY A 27 -0.14 0.34 -21.95
C GLY A 27 -1.20 0.27 -23.05
N THR A 28 -2.33 -0.40 -22.86
CA THR A 28 -3.43 -0.49 -23.82
C THR A 28 -4.78 -0.57 -23.14
N ASP A 29 -5.81 0.04 -23.74
CA ASP A 29 -7.20 -0.08 -23.30
C ASP A 29 -7.83 -1.41 -23.78
N ASP A 30 -7.16 -2.12 -24.68
CA ASP A 30 -7.58 -3.41 -25.18
C ASP A 30 -7.12 -4.53 -24.26
N ILE A 31 -8.07 -5.29 -23.73
CA ILE A 31 -7.79 -6.47 -22.89
C ILE A 31 -7.40 -7.64 -23.81
N PRO A 32 -6.15 -8.11 -23.77
CA PRO A 32 -5.73 -9.22 -24.64
C PRO A 32 -6.56 -10.48 -24.35
N ALA A 33 -7.01 -11.13 -25.41
CA ALA A 33 -7.59 -12.46 -25.30
C ALA A 33 -6.51 -13.45 -24.84
N MET A 34 -6.79 -14.20 -23.78
CA MET A 34 -5.88 -15.27 -23.35
C MET A 34 -6.10 -16.53 -24.19
N PRO A 35 -5.04 -17.31 -24.43
CA PRO A 35 -5.18 -18.59 -25.11
C PRO A 35 -6.20 -19.49 -24.41
N THR A 36 -7.05 -20.20 -25.18
CA THR A 36 -8.01 -21.18 -24.64
C THR A 36 -7.34 -22.51 -24.30
N ALA A 37 -6.13 -22.73 -24.80
CA ALA A 37 -5.33 -23.91 -24.50
C ALA A 37 -4.92 -23.92 -23.02
N THR A 38 -4.64 -25.11 -22.50
CA THR A 38 -4.07 -25.30 -21.15
C THR A 38 -2.75 -24.53 -21.03
N PRO A 39 -2.54 -23.78 -19.93
CA PRO A 39 -1.27 -23.10 -19.69
C PRO A 39 -0.09 -24.09 -19.69
N SER A 40 1.03 -23.68 -20.25
CA SER A 40 2.29 -24.45 -20.18
C SER A 40 2.85 -24.47 -18.77
N LEU A 41 2.58 -23.42 -17.99
CA LEU A 41 2.99 -23.26 -16.59
C LEU A 41 1.83 -22.69 -15.78
N GLU A 42 1.58 -23.27 -14.61
CA GLU A 42 0.65 -22.70 -13.63
C GLU A 42 1.27 -22.77 -12.24
N ALA A 43 1.17 -21.68 -11.49
CA ALA A 43 1.63 -21.63 -10.10
C ALA A 43 0.63 -20.85 -9.24
N ARG A 44 0.50 -21.24 -7.98
CA ARG A 44 -0.35 -20.60 -6.97
C ARG A 44 0.49 -20.23 -5.78
N TYR A 45 0.30 -19.00 -5.30
CA TYR A 45 0.98 -18.51 -4.10
C TYR A 45 -0.05 -17.85 -3.18
N SER A 46 0.25 -17.87 -1.89
CA SER A 46 -0.52 -17.14 -0.89
C SER A 46 0.40 -16.56 0.16
N THR A 47 0.09 -15.36 0.62
CA THR A 47 0.75 -14.71 1.75
C THR A 47 -0.30 -14.34 2.79
N GLY A 48 0.05 -14.42 4.08
CA GLY A 48 -0.76 -13.84 5.14
C GLY A 48 -0.52 -12.34 5.25
N PHE A 49 -1.22 -11.67 6.17
CA PHE A 49 -0.89 -10.32 6.57
C PHE A 49 0.53 -10.27 7.15
N GLN A 50 1.31 -9.29 6.72
CA GLN A 50 2.69 -9.14 7.15
C GLN A 50 2.92 -7.71 7.67
N THR A 51 3.58 -7.60 8.82
CA THR A 51 4.02 -6.30 9.34
C THR A 51 5.20 -5.77 8.52
N HIS A 52 5.33 -4.47 8.41
CA HIS A 52 6.48 -3.83 7.76
C HIS A 52 7.74 -3.98 8.58
N MET A 53 7.64 -3.90 9.89
CA MET A 53 8.68 -4.14 10.90
C MET A 53 10.06 -3.59 10.51
N PRO A 54 10.20 -2.30 10.16
CA PRO A 54 11.51 -1.73 9.85
C PRO A 54 12.42 -1.81 11.08
N MET A 55 13.74 -1.91 10.85
CA MET A 55 14.72 -2.00 11.94
C MET A 55 14.64 -0.79 12.87
N GLU A 56 14.47 0.40 12.31
CA GLU A 56 14.16 1.61 13.06
C GLU A 56 12.63 1.68 13.29
N PRO A 57 12.14 1.60 14.55
CA PRO A 57 10.73 1.79 14.84
C PRO A 57 10.24 3.17 14.42
N LEU A 58 8.92 3.31 14.22
CA LEU A 58 8.31 4.57 13.79
C LEU A 58 8.55 5.65 14.85
N ASN A 59 9.07 6.80 14.43
CA ASN A 59 9.34 7.91 15.33
C ASN A 59 9.27 9.25 14.58
N ALA A 60 8.92 10.30 15.32
CA ALA A 60 8.93 11.67 14.85
C ALA A 60 9.20 12.63 16.00
N THR A 61 9.87 13.74 15.71
CA THR A 61 9.97 14.87 16.61
C THR A 61 9.17 16.02 16.04
N ALA A 62 8.37 16.68 16.87
CA ALA A 62 7.62 17.86 16.48
C ALA A 62 7.85 19.01 17.48
N ARG A 63 7.75 20.24 16.96
CA ARG A 63 7.73 21.47 17.77
C ARG A 63 6.68 22.40 17.18
N CYS A 64 5.67 22.74 17.94
CA CYS A 64 4.63 23.65 17.51
C CYS A 64 4.65 24.91 18.40
N ASP A 65 4.57 26.09 17.77
CA ASP A 65 4.49 27.39 18.45
C ASP A 65 3.48 28.28 17.71
N GLY A 66 2.43 28.66 18.42
CA GLY A 66 1.32 29.39 17.85
C GLY A 66 0.64 28.62 16.69
N ASP A 67 0.70 29.23 15.51
CA ASP A 67 0.11 28.71 14.28
C ASP A 67 1.11 27.97 13.37
N ARG A 68 2.31 27.66 13.87
CA ARG A 68 3.37 26.98 13.10
C ARG A 68 3.78 25.68 13.78
N CYS A 69 4.02 24.66 12.96
CA CYS A 69 4.51 23.36 13.43
C CYS A 69 5.69 22.89 12.56
N GLU A 70 6.78 22.49 13.20
CA GLU A 70 7.97 21.91 12.57
C GLU A 70 8.08 20.43 12.96
N ILE A 71 8.39 19.58 12.01
CA ILE A 71 8.41 18.12 12.19
C ILE A 71 9.68 17.55 11.59
N TRP A 72 10.44 16.82 12.37
CA TRP A 72 11.61 16.05 11.95
C TRP A 72 11.22 14.58 11.92
N VAL A 73 11.25 13.97 10.74
CA VAL A 73 10.71 12.63 10.53
C VAL A 73 11.38 11.92 9.35
N GLY A 74 11.70 10.65 9.55
CA GLY A 74 11.99 9.72 8.45
C GLY A 74 10.69 9.21 7.85
N HIS A 75 10.32 9.64 6.62
CA HIS A 75 9.04 9.31 5.99
C HIS A 75 9.19 9.10 4.48
N GLN A 76 8.49 8.11 3.91
CA GLN A 76 8.57 7.79 2.48
C GLN A 76 7.88 8.84 1.60
N LYS A 77 6.90 9.57 2.17
CA LYS A 77 6.13 10.63 1.51
C LYS A 77 5.99 11.86 2.42
N PRO A 78 7.04 12.69 2.57
CA PRO A 78 7.01 13.83 3.50
C PRO A 78 5.84 14.80 3.28
N HIS A 79 5.37 14.96 2.04
CA HIS A 79 4.21 15.80 1.72
C HIS A 79 2.91 15.30 2.35
N GLU A 80 2.74 13.99 2.54
CA GLU A 80 1.58 13.40 3.23
C GLU A 80 1.60 13.78 4.73
N VAL A 81 2.78 13.91 5.33
CA VAL A 81 2.92 14.39 6.71
C VAL A 81 2.42 15.83 6.83
N VAL A 82 2.81 16.70 5.88
CA VAL A 82 2.33 18.09 5.84
C VAL A 82 0.81 18.12 5.80
N ALA A 83 0.21 17.38 4.87
CA ALA A 83 -1.25 17.36 4.70
C ALA A 83 -1.96 16.81 5.94
N ALA A 84 -1.47 15.71 6.51
CA ALA A 84 -2.08 15.07 7.68
C ALA A 84 -2.01 15.94 8.94
N VAL A 85 -0.85 16.56 9.19
CA VAL A 85 -0.66 17.45 10.35
C VAL A 85 -1.45 18.74 10.19
N ALA A 86 -1.44 19.35 9.01
CA ALA A 86 -2.23 20.55 8.73
C ALA A 86 -3.72 20.30 8.98
N ALA A 87 -4.25 19.21 8.43
CA ALA A 87 -5.65 18.83 8.64
C ALA A 87 -5.97 18.53 10.12
N ARG A 88 -5.07 17.84 10.84
CA ARG A 88 -5.31 17.45 12.24
C ARG A 88 -5.25 18.62 13.22
N LEU A 89 -4.36 19.59 12.94
CA LEU A 89 -4.17 20.77 13.81
C LEU A 89 -4.97 21.99 13.35
N ASP A 90 -5.76 21.87 12.29
CA ASP A 90 -6.48 22.99 11.67
C ASP A 90 -5.53 24.16 11.32
N LEU A 91 -4.45 23.82 10.63
CA LEU A 91 -3.45 24.77 10.15
C LEU A 91 -3.45 24.84 8.62
N ALA A 92 -3.07 25.99 8.08
CA ALA A 92 -2.76 26.08 6.66
C ALA A 92 -1.51 25.24 6.34
N PRO A 93 -1.43 24.54 5.20
CA PRO A 93 -0.29 23.65 4.87
C PRO A 93 1.06 24.35 4.89
N ASP A 94 1.13 25.63 4.56
CA ASP A 94 2.35 26.46 4.60
C ASP A 94 2.85 26.77 6.03
N ARG A 95 2.03 26.49 7.04
CA ARG A 95 2.37 26.59 8.45
C ARG A 95 3.00 25.32 9.02
N VAL A 96 3.02 24.24 8.24
CA VAL A 96 3.64 22.97 8.61
C VAL A 96 4.92 22.77 7.80
N VAL A 97 6.05 22.70 8.50
CA VAL A 97 7.36 22.47 7.89
C VAL A 97 7.85 21.08 8.26
N VAL A 98 8.13 20.26 7.26
CA VAL A 98 8.71 18.92 7.46
C VAL A 98 10.18 18.96 7.11
N HIS A 99 11.01 18.50 8.01
CA HIS A 99 12.45 18.28 7.85
C HIS A 99 12.68 16.77 7.64
N PRO A 100 12.87 16.31 6.40
CA PRO A 100 13.07 14.88 6.14
C PRO A 100 14.38 14.39 6.76
N LEU A 101 14.31 13.27 7.46
CA LEU A 101 15.47 12.58 8.02
C LEU A 101 15.74 11.27 7.26
N PRO A 102 16.97 10.76 7.29
CA PRO A 102 17.26 9.40 6.85
C PRO A 102 16.37 8.38 7.60
N MET A 103 16.03 7.30 6.90
CA MET A 103 15.17 6.24 7.44
C MET A 103 15.92 4.94 7.63
N GLY A 104 15.73 4.28 8.74
CA GLY A 104 16.19 2.91 9.00
C GLY A 104 15.25 1.83 8.44
N GLY A 105 14.74 2.05 7.22
CA GLY A 105 13.77 1.21 6.53
C GLY A 105 12.35 1.77 6.60
N GLY A 106 11.49 1.34 5.67
CA GLY A 106 10.09 1.78 5.62
C GLY A 106 9.16 0.69 5.08
N PHE A 107 9.52 0.09 3.93
CA PHE A 107 8.79 -1.02 3.29
C PHE A 107 7.30 -0.74 3.04
N GLY A 108 6.89 0.54 2.99
CA GLY A 108 5.49 0.98 2.93
C GLY A 108 4.93 1.46 4.27
N GLY A 109 5.41 0.98 5.41
CA GLY A 109 4.91 1.37 6.74
C GLY A 109 5.12 2.85 7.08
N ARG A 110 6.15 3.48 6.51
CA ARG A 110 6.41 4.92 6.67
C ARG A 110 5.74 5.78 5.59
N GLU A 111 4.73 5.28 4.94
CA GLU A 111 3.80 6.08 4.13
C GLU A 111 2.63 6.62 4.95
N GLN A 112 2.41 6.08 6.15
CA GLN A 112 1.39 6.52 7.09
C GLN A 112 1.94 7.60 8.03
N ALA A 113 1.20 8.70 8.20
CA ALA A 113 1.64 9.85 8.98
C ALA A 113 1.24 9.80 10.47
N ALA A 114 0.60 8.74 10.95
CA ALA A 114 0.01 8.67 12.28
C ALA A 114 1.00 9.06 13.39
N PHE A 115 2.18 8.46 13.43
CA PHE A 115 3.21 8.72 14.44
C PHE A 115 3.75 10.17 14.40
N ALA A 116 3.77 10.80 13.22
CA ALA A 116 4.14 12.20 13.08
C ALA A 116 3.02 13.14 13.54
N VAL A 117 1.77 12.77 13.27
CA VAL A 117 0.58 13.49 13.77
C VAL A 117 0.51 13.43 15.30
N GLU A 118 0.78 12.28 15.91
CA GLU A 118 0.84 12.12 17.36
C GLU A 118 1.88 13.07 17.98
N ALA A 119 3.09 13.11 17.42
CA ALA A 119 4.12 14.03 17.86
C ALA A 119 3.68 15.50 17.76
N ALA A 120 3.03 15.87 16.66
CA ALA A 120 2.55 17.23 16.43
C ALA A 120 1.42 17.63 17.39
N VAL A 121 0.48 16.73 17.67
CA VAL A 121 -0.61 16.97 18.64
C VAL A 121 -0.04 17.22 20.04
N LEU A 122 0.89 16.38 20.51
CA LEU A 122 1.53 16.55 21.81
C LEU A 122 2.37 17.83 21.88
N ALA A 123 3.11 18.15 20.81
CA ALA A 123 3.92 19.37 20.74
C ALA A 123 3.08 20.65 20.77
N ARG A 124 1.86 20.62 20.23
CA ARG A 124 0.93 21.74 20.27
C ARG A 124 0.52 22.09 21.70
N GLU A 125 0.29 21.07 22.54
CA GLU A 125 -0.05 21.27 23.95
C GLU A 125 1.14 21.82 24.77
N LEU A 126 2.35 21.45 24.38
CA LEU A 126 3.59 21.84 25.08
C LEU A 126 4.32 23.04 24.47
N ARG A 127 3.60 23.89 23.79
CA ARG A 127 3.99 25.13 23.08
C ARG A 127 5.48 25.45 23.09
N GLY A 128 6.10 25.39 21.92
CA GLY A 128 7.51 25.72 21.72
C GLY A 128 8.50 24.67 22.22
N THR A 129 8.05 23.64 22.94
CA THR A 129 8.88 22.54 23.41
C THR A 129 8.94 21.44 22.37
N PRO A 130 10.13 21.00 21.93
CA PRO A 130 10.24 19.82 21.07
C PRO A 130 9.75 18.56 21.79
N VAL A 131 8.89 17.78 21.11
CA VAL A 131 8.35 16.52 21.62
C VAL A 131 8.74 15.42 20.64
N GLN A 132 9.39 14.38 21.14
CA GLN A 132 9.67 13.18 20.38
C GLN A 132 8.70 12.06 20.77
N VAL A 133 8.02 11.52 19.78
CA VAL A 133 7.23 10.28 19.90
C VAL A 133 7.99 9.18 19.19
N PHE A 134 8.14 8.04 19.81
CA PHE A 134 8.60 6.82 19.19
C PHE A 134 7.70 5.66 19.59
N TRP A 135 7.39 4.83 18.66
CA TRP A 135 6.67 3.58 18.90
C TRP A 135 7.65 2.51 19.36
N THR A 136 7.29 1.78 20.38
CA THR A 136 8.01 0.55 20.69
C THR A 136 7.77 -0.50 19.60
N ARG A 137 8.54 -1.57 19.59
CA ARG A 137 8.27 -2.68 18.65
C ARG A 137 6.88 -3.29 18.87
N ALA A 138 6.40 -3.32 20.10
CA ALA A 138 5.04 -3.78 20.42
C ALA A 138 3.97 -2.86 19.83
N ASP A 139 4.17 -1.54 19.90
CA ASP A 139 3.26 -0.57 19.30
C ASP A 139 3.24 -0.70 17.77
N ASP A 140 4.41 -0.79 17.15
CA ASP A 140 4.55 -1.00 15.69
C ASP A 140 3.83 -2.27 15.23
N LEU A 141 4.01 -3.38 15.96
CA LEU A 141 3.34 -4.64 15.64
C LEU A 141 1.84 -4.63 15.91
N GLY A 142 1.36 -3.84 16.88
CA GLY A 142 -0.05 -3.80 17.26
C GLY A 142 -0.88 -2.75 16.52
N HIS A 143 -0.27 -1.65 16.08
CA HIS A 143 -0.99 -0.47 15.60
C HIS A 143 -0.58 0.01 14.20
N SER A 144 0.52 -0.52 13.64
CA SER A 144 0.94 -0.19 12.29
C SER A 144 0.00 -0.80 11.24
N THR A 145 0.04 -0.27 10.03
CA THR A 145 -0.59 -0.92 8.88
C THR A 145 0.16 -2.19 8.47
N TYR A 146 -0.50 -3.07 7.76
CA TYR A 146 0.07 -4.34 7.31
C TYR A 146 0.08 -4.43 5.79
N HIS A 147 1.04 -5.18 5.25
CA HIS A 147 0.90 -5.73 3.91
C HIS A 147 -0.33 -6.64 3.89
N PRO A 148 -1.26 -6.43 2.97
CA PRO A 148 -2.48 -7.23 2.92
C PRO A 148 -2.17 -8.69 2.59
N ALA A 149 -2.97 -9.59 3.14
CA ALA A 149 -2.95 -10.98 2.72
C ALA A 149 -3.30 -11.07 1.23
N SER A 150 -2.64 -11.96 0.50
CA SER A 150 -2.87 -12.10 -0.93
C SER A 150 -2.87 -13.55 -1.40
N ARG A 151 -3.61 -13.79 -2.48
CA ARG A 151 -3.59 -15.03 -3.25
C ARG A 151 -3.32 -14.72 -4.70
N HIS A 152 -2.44 -15.50 -5.29
CA HIS A 152 -1.99 -15.32 -6.67
C HIS A 152 -2.19 -16.61 -7.46
N LEU A 153 -2.70 -16.47 -8.68
CA LEU A 153 -2.68 -17.49 -9.72
C LEU A 153 -1.92 -16.94 -10.91
N LEU A 154 -0.81 -17.57 -11.22
CA LEU A 154 0.05 -17.21 -12.34
C LEU A 154 -0.04 -18.31 -13.41
N GLN A 155 -0.26 -17.91 -14.65
CA GLN A 155 -0.37 -18.81 -15.80
C GLN A 155 0.48 -18.26 -16.93
N GLY A 156 1.28 -19.14 -17.54
CA GLY A 156 2.14 -18.82 -18.68
C GLY A 156 1.91 -19.78 -19.84
N TRP A 157 1.88 -19.25 -21.05
CA TRP A 157 1.83 -20.00 -22.29
C TRP A 157 3.11 -19.77 -23.07
N LEU A 158 3.75 -20.85 -23.47
CA LEU A 158 4.97 -20.81 -24.26
C LEU A 158 4.64 -21.01 -25.74
N ASP A 159 5.41 -20.37 -26.63
CA ASP A 159 5.38 -20.62 -28.03
C ASP A 159 6.18 -21.90 -28.44
N ALA A 160 6.16 -22.28 -29.70
CA ALA A 160 6.87 -23.46 -30.17
C ALA A 160 8.41 -23.37 -29.99
N LYS A 161 8.94 -22.19 -29.70
CA LYS A 161 10.37 -21.95 -29.45
C LYS A 161 10.67 -21.87 -27.93
N GLY A 162 9.69 -22.15 -27.06
CA GLY A 162 9.82 -22.07 -25.61
C GLY A 162 9.84 -20.64 -25.03
N ARG A 163 9.44 -19.63 -25.79
CA ARG A 163 9.38 -18.24 -25.33
C ARG A 163 7.99 -17.94 -24.75
N LEU A 164 7.92 -17.05 -23.75
CA LEU A 164 6.67 -16.61 -23.15
C LEU A 164 5.81 -15.82 -24.15
N ALA A 165 4.71 -16.42 -24.62
CA ALA A 165 3.78 -15.85 -25.57
C ALA A 165 2.61 -15.13 -24.90
N ALA A 166 2.12 -15.67 -23.78
CA ALA A 166 1.07 -15.04 -22.99
C ALA A 166 1.31 -15.24 -21.49
N TRP A 167 0.90 -14.25 -20.70
CA TRP A 167 0.98 -14.25 -19.24
C TRP A 167 -0.32 -13.77 -18.64
N ARG A 168 -0.83 -14.51 -17.67
CA ARG A 168 -1.98 -14.12 -16.86
C ARG A 168 -1.62 -14.18 -15.40
N HIS A 169 -1.87 -13.09 -14.68
CA HIS A 169 -1.71 -13.01 -13.23
C HIS A 169 -3.02 -12.58 -12.60
N ARG A 170 -3.60 -13.44 -11.80
CA ARG A 170 -4.77 -13.12 -10.98
C ARG A 170 -4.34 -12.90 -9.55
N VAL A 171 -4.73 -11.77 -8.98
CA VAL A 171 -4.45 -11.38 -7.59
C VAL A 171 -5.79 -11.20 -6.88
N ALA A 172 -5.93 -11.80 -5.71
CA ALA A 172 -7.01 -11.51 -4.77
C ALA A 172 -6.38 -11.02 -3.46
N SER A 173 -6.73 -9.80 -3.04
CA SER A 173 -6.17 -9.12 -1.87
C SER A 173 -7.10 -8.01 -1.40
N PRO A 174 -7.21 -7.73 -0.09
CA PRO A 174 -7.81 -6.50 0.39
C PRO A 174 -7.10 -5.27 -0.19
N SER A 175 -7.86 -4.23 -0.52
CA SER A 175 -7.28 -3.01 -1.08
C SER A 175 -6.40 -2.28 -0.08
N ILE A 176 -5.20 -1.91 -0.48
CA ILE A 176 -4.29 -1.08 0.30
C ILE A 176 -4.78 0.36 0.39
N GLU A 177 -5.48 0.87 -0.64
CA GLU A 177 -6.05 2.21 -0.62
C GLU A 177 -7.15 2.34 0.44
N ILE A 178 -8.01 1.32 0.59
CA ILE A 178 -9.02 1.28 1.66
C ILE A 178 -8.34 1.25 3.04
N GLN A 179 -7.28 0.49 3.19
CA GLN A 179 -6.51 0.43 4.44
C GLN A 179 -5.91 1.79 4.81
N TRP A 180 -5.61 2.61 3.82
CA TRP A 180 -5.15 3.99 4.00
C TRP A 180 -6.29 5.01 4.19
N GLY A 181 -7.54 4.55 4.33
CA GLY A 181 -8.70 5.42 4.50
C GLY A 181 -9.11 6.16 3.22
N ARG A 182 -8.62 5.73 2.06
CA ARG A 182 -8.99 6.29 0.76
C ARG A 182 -10.21 5.58 0.20
N SER A 183 -11.01 6.31 -0.57
CA SER A 183 -12.15 5.70 -1.25
C SER A 183 -11.67 4.81 -2.39
N PHE A 184 -12.17 3.58 -2.44
CA PHE A 184 -11.91 2.66 -3.54
C PHE A 184 -12.82 3.00 -4.72
N HIS A 185 -12.30 3.69 -5.71
CA HIS A 185 -13.03 4.01 -6.95
C HIS A 185 -12.58 3.16 -8.14
N SER A 186 -11.36 2.66 -8.10
CA SER A 186 -10.78 1.76 -9.12
C SER A 186 -9.55 1.08 -8.54
N VAL A 187 -9.16 -0.07 -9.10
CA VAL A 187 -7.85 -0.66 -8.79
C VAL A 187 -6.76 0.28 -9.29
N GLY A 188 -6.05 0.87 -8.34
CA GLY A 188 -4.88 1.68 -8.65
C GLY A 188 -3.70 0.82 -9.08
N LYS A 189 -2.70 1.48 -9.68
CA LYS A 189 -1.43 0.80 -10.00
C LYS A 189 -0.76 0.22 -8.75
N ALA A 190 -1.01 0.82 -7.57
CA ALA A 190 -0.43 0.41 -6.31
C ALA A 190 -0.79 -1.03 -5.93
N GLU A 191 -2.07 -1.42 -6.11
CA GLU A 191 -2.54 -2.76 -5.78
C GLU A 191 -1.98 -3.85 -6.69
N ALA A 192 -1.64 -3.49 -7.94
CA ALA A 192 -1.12 -4.43 -8.94
C ALA A 192 0.38 -4.25 -9.22
N THR A 193 1.08 -3.41 -8.45
CA THR A 193 2.53 -3.20 -8.61
C THR A 193 3.28 -4.52 -8.46
N GLY A 194 4.23 -4.76 -9.38
CA GLY A 194 4.94 -6.04 -9.48
C GLY A 194 4.23 -7.08 -10.36
N ALA A 195 2.91 -6.95 -10.54
CA ALA A 195 2.15 -7.85 -11.41
C ALA A 195 2.00 -7.30 -12.84
N TRP A 196 1.77 -5.99 -13.00
CA TRP A 196 1.54 -5.36 -14.30
C TRP A 196 2.82 -4.88 -15.01
N ASN A 197 3.87 -4.60 -14.26
CA ASN A 197 5.14 -4.08 -14.76
C ASN A 197 6.21 -5.18 -14.83
N LEU A 198 5.90 -6.28 -15.51
CA LEU A 198 6.81 -7.40 -15.66
C LEU A 198 8.13 -6.98 -16.33
N PRO A 199 9.29 -7.45 -15.82
CA PRO A 199 10.59 -7.19 -16.44
C PRO A 199 10.86 -8.10 -17.64
N TYR A 200 9.88 -8.88 -18.07
CA TYR A 200 9.99 -9.84 -19.18
C TYR A 200 9.23 -9.36 -20.41
N THR A 201 9.79 -9.65 -21.58
CA THR A 201 9.10 -9.42 -22.84
C THR A 201 8.03 -10.50 -23.03
N CYS A 202 6.76 -10.08 -23.05
CA CYS A 202 5.62 -10.95 -23.32
C CYS A 202 4.62 -10.18 -24.17
N ALA A 203 4.16 -10.81 -25.27
CA ALA A 203 3.27 -10.15 -26.21
C ALA A 203 1.87 -9.90 -25.64
N ASN A 204 1.38 -10.83 -24.81
CA ASN A 204 0.04 -10.76 -24.23
C ASN A 204 0.12 -10.88 -22.72
N VAL A 205 -0.05 -9.75 -22.01
CA VAL A 205 -0.05 -9.70 -20.54
C VAL A 205 -1.45 -9.31 -20.05
N ARG A 206 -2.00 -10.10 -19.15
CA ARG A 206 -3.28 -9.82 -18.50
C ARG A 206 -3.14 -9.96 -16.99
N VAL A 207 -3.45 -8.88 -16.27
CA VAL A 207 -3.49 -8.87 -14.81
C VAL A 207 -4.92 -8.64 -14.35
N GLU A 208 -5.41 -9.49 -13.47
CA GLU A 208 -6.74 -9.42 -12.88
C GLU A 208 -6.61 -9.26 -11.38
N TYR A 209 -7.33 -8.28 -10.83
CA TYR A 209 -7.38 -8.02 -9.39
C TYR A 209 -8.81 -8.21 -8.88
N ALA A 210 -8.98 -8.86 -7.72
CA ALA A 210 -10.27 -9.13 -7.08
C ALA A 210 -10.21 -8.90 -5.56
#